data_2a324ed591e8106ece55adc6d3db051b
#
_entry.id   2a324ed591e8106ece55adc6d3db051b
#
_cell.length_a   1.000
_cell.length_b   1.000
_cell.length_c   1.000
_cell.angle_alpha   90.00
_cell.angle_beta   90.00
_cell.angle_gamma   90.00
#
_symmetry.space_group_name_H-M   'P 1'
#
loop_
_entity.id
_entity.type
_entity.pdbx_description
1 polymer ?
#
loop_
_entity_poly.entity_id
_entity_poly.type
_entity_poly.pdbx_seq_one_letter_code
_entity_poly.pdbx_strand_id
1 'polypeptide(L)'
;MNPGEKVKYISNWIKSYVEQMPNKAQSLVIGISGGIDSSVSSTLSAMTGLKTIVLTMPIKQKENQHDLSLKHQEWLTKKFKNVEAHTISLDNLFETFSSTLNKFDNEHGYANSRARLRMTTLYQVAAANKGIVVGTGNKVEDFGVGFYTKYGDGGVDISPIADCNK
;
A
#
# COMPACT_ATOMS: atom_id res chain seq x y z
N MET A 1 2.60 -12.01 -22.96
CA MET A 1 2.05 -12.65 -21.72
C MET A 1 0.56 -12.38 -21.63
N ASN A 2 -0.24 -13.41 -21.47
CA ASN A 2 -1.68 -13.25 -21.17
C ASN A 2 -1.87 -12.81 -19.69
N PRO A 3 -3.05 -12.33 -19.28
CA PRO A 3 -3.27 -11.84 -17.91
C PRO A 3 -2.92 -12.84 -16.81
N GLY A 4 -3.27 -14.13 -16.99
CA GLY A 4 -2.96 -15.17 -16.01
C GLY A 4 -1.47 -15.44 -15.87
N GLU A 5 -0.72 -15.37 -16.96
CA GLU A 5 0.75 -15.48 -16.95
C GLU A 5 1.38 -14.28 -16.24
N LYS A 6 0.88 -13.05 -16.47
CA LYS A 6 1.36 -11.85 -15.78
C LYS A 6 1.16 -11.94 -14.26
N VAL A 7 -0.01 -12.38 -13.83
CA VAL A 7 -0.31 -12.59 -12.40
C VAL A 7 0.70 -13.54 -11.76
N LYS A 8 0.93 -14.71 -12.38
CA LYS A 8 1.91 -15.68 -11.89
C LYS A 8 3.34 -15.12 -11.89
N TYR A 9 3.71 -14.44 -12.97
CA TYR A 9 5.03 -13.84 -13.09
C TYR A 9 5.31 -12.83 -11.98
N ILE A 10 4.38 -11.88 -11.75
CA ILE A 10 4.57 -10.83 -10.74
C ILE A 10 4.58 -11.42 -9.32
N SER A 11 3.66 -12.35 -9.00
CA SER A 11 3.65 -13.00 -7.68
C SER A 11 4.95 -13.78 -7.42
N ASN A 12 5.46 -14.49 -8.43
CA ASN A 12 6.74 -15.19 -8.33
C ASN A 12 7.92 -14.22 -8.20
N TRP A 13 7.88 -13.09 -8.91
CA TRP A 13 8.90 -12.05 -8.80
C TRP A 13 8.96 -11.48 -7.38
N ILE A 14 7.81 -11.13 -6.76
CA ILE A 14 7.77 -10.67 -5.37
C ILE A 14 8.39 -11.71 -4.43
N LYS A 15 7.99 -12.97 -4.58
CA LYS A 15 8.50 -14.07 -3.76
C LYS A 15 10.02 -14.22 -3.91
N SER A 16 10.51 -14.27 -5.15
CA SER A 16 11.94 -14.39 -5.45
C SER A 16 12.75 -13.21 -4.93
N TYR A 17 12.21 -12.00 -5.02
CA TYR A 17 12.84 -10.81 -4.46
C TYR A 17 13.10 -10.98 -2.96
N VAL A 18 12.08 -11.36 -2.20
CA VAL A 18 12.21 -11.61 -0.75
C VAL A 18 13.20 -12.74 -0.44
N GLU A 19 13.15 -13.83 -1.21
CA GLU A 19 14.04 -14.99 -1.02
C GLU A 19 15.52 -14.67 -1.29
N GLN A 20 15.79 -13.70 -2.17
CA GLN A 20 17.16 -13.27 -2.53
C GLN A 20 17.69 -12.16 -1.61
N MET A 21 16.90 -11.61 -0.73
CA MET A 21 17.36 -10.60 0.23
C MET A 21 18.41 -11.20 1.17
N PRO A 22 19.52 -10.49 1.45
CA PRO A 22 20.53 -10.95 2.43
C PRO A 22 19.92 -11.24 3.81
N ASN A 23 19.01 -10.36 4.26
CA ASN A 23 18.16 -10.57 5.42
C ASN A 23 16.73 -10.70 4.92
N LYS A 24 16.25 -11.94 4.81
CA LYS A 24 14.91 -12.21 4.27
C LYS A 24 13.83 -11.50 5.07
N ALA A 25 13.00 -10.73 4.38
CA ALA A 25 11.80 -10.16 4.98
C ALA A 25 10.84 -11.29 5.39
N GLN A 26 10.19 -11.11 6.54
CA GLN A 26 9.25 -12.09 7.09
C GLN A 26 7.79 -11.75 6.74
N SER A 27 7.55 -10.56 6.23
CA SER A 27 6.22 -10.12 5.82
C SER A 27 6.25 -9.10 4.68
N LEU A 28 5.15 -9.02 3.95
CA LEU A 28 4.84 -7.98 2.99
C LEU A 28 3.80 -7.05 3.62
N VAL A 29 4.04 -5.75 3.61
CA VAL A 29 3.11 -4.76 4.17
C VAL A 29 2.61 -3.84 3.09
N ILE A 30 1.29 -3.67 2.96
CA ILE A 30 0.69 -2.93 1.87
C ILE A 30 -0.56 -2.16 2.30
N GLY A 31 -0.72 -0.94 1.80
CA GLY A 31 -1.91 -0.12 2.01
C GLY A 31 -3.02 -0.46 1.01
N ILE A 32 -4.26 -0.48 1.50
CA ILE A 32 -5.46 -0.65 0.68
C ILE A 32 -6.25 0.66 0.68
N SER A 33 -6.40 1.27 -0.50
CA SER A 33 -7.12 2.54 -0.67
C SER A 33 -8.58 2.39 -1.11
N GLY A 34 -8.99 1.19 -1.52
CA GLY A 34 -10.26 0.93 -2.21
C GLY A 34 -10.17 1.09 -3.73
N GLY A 35 -9.02 1.49 -4.27
CA GLY A 35 -8.74 1.56 -5.70
C GLY A 35 -8.26 0.22 -6.28
N ILE A 36 -8.32 0.11 -7.62
CA ILE A 36 -7.95 -1.13 -8.33
C ILE A 36 -6.47 -1.50 -8.13
N ASP A 37 -5.57 -0.52 -8.14
CA ASP A 37 -4.13 -0.78 -8.06
C ASP A 37 -3.74 -1.38 -6.71
N SER A 38 -4.26 -0.84 -5.61
CA SER A 38 -4.04 -1.41 -4.28
C SER A 38 -4.68 -2.80 -4.12
N SER A 39 -5.83 -3.02 -4.77
CA SER A 39 -6.50 -4.33 -4.77
C SER A 39 -5.70 -5.38 -5.54
N VAL A 40 -5.15 -5.02 -6.71
CA VAL A 40 -4.29 -5.90 -7.50
C VAL A 40 -2.99 -6.21 -6.76
N SER A 41 -2.28 -5.18 -6.29
CA SER A 41 -0.98 -5.36 -5.61
C SER A 41 -1.10 -6.20 -4.33
N SER A 42 -2.14 -5.99 -3.53
CA SER A 42 -2.37 -6.77 -2.31
C SER A 42 -2.75 -8.22 -2.61
N THR A 43 -3.52 -8.45 -3.67
CA THR A 43 -3.85 -9.81 -4.12
C THR A 43 -2.60 -10.55 -4.62
N LEU A 44 -1.77 -9.91 -5.43
CA LEU A 44 -0.50 -10.47 -5.90
C LEU A 44 0.44 -10.81 -4.74
N SER A 45 0.51 -9.93 -3.73
CA SER A 45 1.27 -10.17 -2.51
C SER A 45 0.74 -11.37 -1.73
N ALA A 46 -0.58 -11.49 -1.55
CA ALA A 46 -1.21 -12.63 -0.89
C ALA A 46 -0.95 -13.95 -1.62
N MET A 47 -0.94 -13.94 -2.96
CA MET A 47 -0.68 -15.13 -3.80
C MET A 47 0.76 -15.67 -3.67
N THR A 48 1.70 -14.89 -3.13
CA THR A 48 3.07 -15.36 -2.87
C THR A 48 3.14 -16.46 -1.81
N GLY A 49 2.11 -16.55 -0.95
CA GLY A 49 2.11 -17.41 0.25
C GLY A 49 2.91 -16.84 1.43
N LEU A 50 3.62 -15.72 1.25
CA LEU A 50 4.30 -15.02 2.34
C LEU A 50 3.29 -14.31 3.25
N LYS A 51 3.62 -14.14 4.53
CA LYS A 51 2.80 -13.33 5.44
C LYS A 51 2.57 -11.95 4.82
N THR A 52 1.30 -11.59 4.59
CA THR A 52 0.90 -10.34 3.97
C THR A 52 0.02 -9.55 4.93
N ILE A 53 0.48 -8.37 5.34
CA ILE A 53 -0.23 -7.48 6.25
C ILE A 53 -0.84 -6.36 5.41
N VAL A 54 -2.15 -6.26 5.41
CA VAL A 54 -2.89 -5.25 4.65
C VAL A 54 -3.47 -4.20 5.58
N LEU A 55 -3.23 -2.92 5.27
CA LEU A 55 -3.65 -1.79 6.10
C LEU A 55 -4.65 -0.89 5.36
N THR A 56 -5.80 -0.66 5.96
CA THR A 56 -6.70 0.44 5.61
C THR A 56 -6.42 1.60 6.57
N MET A 57 -6.07 2.76 6.03
CA MET A 57 -5.62 3.93 6.81
C MET A 57 -6.47 5.16 6.45
N PRO A 58 -7.72 5.26 6.93
CA PRO A 58 -8.57 6.39 6.62
C PRO A 58 -8.02 7.68 7.23
N ILE A 59 -8.09 8.77 6.44
CA ILE A 59 -7.87 10.16 6.87
C ILE A 59 -8.96 10.99 6.21
N LYS A 60 -10.05 11.29 6.93
CA LYS A 60 -11.22 12.04 6.43
C LYS A 60 -11.67 11.55 5.04
N GLN A 61 -11.63 10.24 4.86
CA GLN A 61 -11.90 9.60 3.58
C GLN A 61 -13.40 9.56 3.31
N LYS A 62 -13.79 9.63 2.01
CA LYS A 62 -15.19 9.45 1.60
C LYS A 62 -15.64 8.03 1.96
N GLU A 63 -16.85 7.89 2.49
CA GLU A 63 -17.44 6.62 2.95
C GLU A 63 -17.33 5.52 1.91
N ASN A 64 -17.66 5.80 0.65
CA ASN A 64 -17.63 4.81 -0.44
C ASN A 64 -16.24 4.17 -0.65
N GLN A 65 -15.15 4.94 -0.56
CA GLN A 65 -13.79 4.40 -0.73
C GLN A 65 -13.38 3.58 0.49
N HIS A 66 -13.79 4.02 1.68
CA HIS A 66 -13.55 3.27 2.90
C HIS A 66 -14.26 1.91 2.87
N ASP A 67 -15.52 1.87 2.46
CA ASP A 67 -16.30 0.64 2.33
C ASP A 67 -15.66 -0.34 1.33
N LEU A 68 -15.19 0.15 0.18
CA LEU A 68 -14.50 -0.69 -0.80
C LEU A 68 -13.20 -1.30 -0.23
N SER A 69 -12.44 -0.52 0.53
CA SER A 69 -11.22 -1.01 1.15
C SER A 69 -11.50 -2.10 2.19
N LEU A 70 -12.53 -1.94 3.01
CA LEU A 70 -12.95 -2.92 4.01
C LEU A 70 -13.46 -4.22 3.37
N LYS A 71 -14.29 -4.11 2.32
CA LYS A 71 -14.77 -5.28 1.56
C LYS A 71 -13.62 -6.07 0.93
N HIS A 72 -12.62 -5.37 0.41
CA HIS A 72 -11.45 -6.02 -0.16
C HIS A 72 -10.59 -6.69 0.92
N GLN A 73 -10.39 -6.07 2.08
CA GLN A 73 -9.72 -6.70 3.23
C GLN A 73 -10.44 -8.00 3.66
N GLU A 74 -11.76 -7.94 3.79
CA GLU A 74 -12.56 -9.10 4.17
C GLU A 74 -12.44 -10.23 3.15
N TRP A 75 -12.48 -9.90 1.85
CA TRP A 75 -12.31 -10.87 0.78
C TRP A 75 -10.91 -11.51 0.81
N LEU A 76 -9.85 -10.71 1.00
CA LEU A 76 -8.48 -11.21 1.10
C LEU A 76 -8.29 -12.18 2.26
N THR A 77 -8.77 -11.82 3.46
CA THR A 77 -8.61 -12.64 4.67
C THR A 77 -9.42 -13.94 4.60
N LYS A 78 -10.56 -13.93 3.93
CA LYS A 78 -11.36 -15.15 3.67
C LYS A 78 -10.69 -16.08 2.66
N LYS A 79 -10.06 -15.51 1.64
CA LYS A 79 -9.46 -16.27 0.53
C LYS A 79 -8.05 -16.79 0.83
N PHE A 80 -7.26 -16.03 1.57
CA PHE A 80 -5.83 -16.30 1.80
C PHE A 80 -5.53 -16.39 3.31
N LYS A 81 -5.09 -17.56 3.76
CA LYS A 81 -4.75 -17.79 5.18
C LYS A 81 -3.49 -17.06 5.67
N ASN A 82 -2.66 -16.60 4.75
CA ASN A 82 -1.43 -15.83 5.03
C ASN A 82 -1.65 -14.32 5.10
N VAL A 83 -2.91 -13.86 5.00
CA VAL A 83 -3.26 -12.43 5.07
C VAL A 83 -3.75 -12.06 6.48
N GLU A 84 -3.16 -11.00 7.02
CA GLU A 84 -3.57 -10.32 8.24
C GLU A 84 -4.02 -8.90 7.89
N ALA A 85 -5.18 -8.45 8.36
CA ALA A 85 -5.76 -7.17 8.00
C ALA A 85 -5.96 -6.27 9.22
N HIS A 86 -5.59 -4.99 9.07
CA HIS A 86 -5.82 -3.98 10.10
C HIS A 86 -6.42 -2.72 9.50
N THR A 87 -7.30 -2.08 10.28
CA THR A 87 -7.79 -0.73 10.01
C THR A 87 -7.22 0.21 11.05
N ILE A 88 -6.42 1.18 10.61
CA ILE A 88 -5.74 2.16 11.47
C ILE A 88 -6.22 3.55 11.05
N SER A 89 -7.17 4.14 11.79
CA SER A 89 -7.57 5.52 11.55
C SER A 89 -6.42 6.47 11.89
N LEU A 90 -6.08 7.31 10.93
CA LEU A 90 -5.09 8.37 11.09
C LEU A 90 -5.74 9.76 11.23
N ASP A 91 -7.07 9.82 11.43
CA ASP A 91 -7.81 11.07 11.52
C ASP A 91 -7.27 11.99 12.62
N ASN A 92 -7.19 11.49 13.85
CA ASN A 92 -6.69 12.26 14.99
C ASN A 92 -5.22 12.70 14.81
N LEU A 93 -4.40 11.82 14.22
CA LEU A 93 -3.00 12.14 13.93
C LEU A 93 -2.90 13.29 12.92
N PHE A 94 -3.68 13.22 11.84
CA PHE A 94 -3.70 14.27 10.83
C PHE A 94 -4.31 15.57 11.37
N GLU A 95 -5.32 15.51 12.21
CA GLU A 95 -5.94 16.67 12.84
C GLU A 95 -4.95 17.40 13.77
N THR A 96 -4.20 16.66 14.58
CA THR A 96 -3.12 17.20 15.41
C THR A 96 -2.02 17.82 14.55
N PHE A 97 -1.61 17.15 13.49
CA PHE A 97 -0.60 17.64 12.54
C PHE A 97 -1.03 18.96 11.89
N SER A 98 -2.24 19.01 11.33
CA SER A 98 -2.74 20.20 10.64
C SER A 98 -2.98 21.38 11.59
N SER A 99 -3.50 21.14 12.78
CA SER A 99 -3.68 22.20 13.79
C SER A 99 -2.35 22.80 14.28
N THR A 100 -1.33 21.96 14.42
CA THR A 100 0.02 22.41 14.77
C THR A 100 0.63 23.32 13.70
N LEU A 101 0.31 23.08 12.44
CA LEU A 101 0.82 23.78 11.28
C LEU A 101 -0.18 24.78 10.66
N ASN A 102 -1.14 25.26 11.45
CA ASN A 102 -2.21 26.13 10.96
C ASN A 102 -1.74 27.45 10.31
N LYS A 103 -0.55 27.94 10.69
CA LYS A 103 0.07 29.11 10.06
C LYS A 103 0.61 28.85 8.65
N PHE A 104 0.74 27.60 8.27
CA PHE A 104 1.26 27.13 6.99
C PHE A 104 0.19 26.37 6.20
N ASP A 105 -1.05 26.80 6.35
CA ASP A 105 -2.21 26.17 5.73
C ASP A 105 -2.10 26.16 4.20
N ASN A 106 -2.14 24.95 3.61
CA ASN A 106 -2.12 24.74 2.17
C ASN A 106 -2.72 23.37 1.84
N GLU A 107 -3.84 23.35 1.15
CA GLU A 107 -4.57 22.11 0.87
C GLU A 107 -3.75 21.10 0.06
N HIS A 108 -2.98 21.55 -0.93
CA HIS A 108 -2.09 20.68 -1.69
C HIS A 108 -0.97 20.11 -0.81
N GLY A 109 -0.39 20.92 0.06
CA GLY A 109 0.58 20.47 1.05
C GLY A 109 0.00 19.43 2.01
N TYR A 110 -1.23 19.62 2.47
CA TYR A 110 -1.91 18.68 3.34
C TYR A 110 -2.28 17.37 2.63
N ALA A 111 -2.64 17.42 1.34
CA ALA A 111 -2.85 16.20 0.55
C ALA A 111 -1.59 15.33 0.51
N ASN A 112 -0.44 15.94 0.25
CA ASN A 112 0.85 15.25 0.28
C ASN A 112 1.22 14.76 1.69
N SER A 113 0.91 15.53 2.73
CA SER A 113 1.16 15.14 4.12
C SER A 113 0.34 13.93 4.53
N ARG A 114 -0.92 13.82 4.09
CA ARG A 114 -1.72 12.61 4.30
C ARG A 114 -1.07 11.36 3.68
N ALA A 115 -0.55 11.46 2.46
CA ALA A 115 0.18 10.37 1.82
C ALA A 115 1.44 9.98 2.59
N ARG A 116 2.19 10.97 3.10
CA ARG A 116 3.41 10.73 3.91
C ARG A 116 3.11 10.11 5.26
N LEU A 117 2.01 10.47 5.92
CA LEU A 117 1.59 9.83 7.18
C LEU A 117 1.23 8.35 6.95
N ARG A 118 0.56 8.03 5.84
CA ARG A 118 0.30 6.63 5.47
C ARG A 118 1.60 5.87 5.21
N MET A 119 2.53 6.45 4.48
CA MET A 119 3.85 5.85 4.23
C MET A 119 4.59 5.57 5.55
N THR A 120 4.67 6.54 6.44
CA THR A 120 5.31 6.35 7.76
C THR A 120 4.65 5.24 8.56
N THR A 121 3.32 5.13 8.52
CA THR A 121 2.57 4.06 9.20
C THR A 121 2.90 2.68 8.61
N LEU A 122 2.97 2.57 7.27
CA LEU A 122 3.35 1.33 6.59
C LEU A 122 4.75 0.88 7.01
N TYR A 123 5.72 1.77 7.04
CA TYR A 123 7.09 1.46 7.44
C TYR A 123 7.21 1.12 8.93
N GLN A 124 6.42 1.75 9.80
CA GLN A 124 6.38 1.38 11.23
C GLN A 124 5.86 -0.05 11.40
N VAL A 125 4.80 -0.42 10.70
CA VAL A 125 4.25 -1.79 10.73
C VAL A 125 5.24 -2.79 10.12
N ALA A 126 5.88 -2.43 9.00
CA ALA A 126 6.89 -3.26 8.36
C ALA A 126 8.08 -3.53 9.29
N ALA A 127 8.61 -2.51 9.93
CA ALA A 127 9.70 -2.65 10.89
C ALA A 127 9.34 -3.58 12.06
N ALA A 128 8.15 -3.41 12.63
CA ALA A 128 7.66 -4.25 13.72
C ALA A 128 7.46 -5.73 13.33
N ASN A 129 7.23 -6.00 12.04
CA ASN A 129 6.99 -7.35 11.52
C ASN A 129 8.14 -7.89 10.66
N LYS A 130 9.32 -7.28 10.71
CA LYS A 130 10.49 -7.63 9.89
C LYS A 130 10.14 -7.75 8.41
N GLY A 131 9.32 -6.81 7.93
CA GLY A 131 8.74 -6.80 6.59
C GLY A 131 9.31 -5.73 5.68
N ILE A 132 8.82 -5.73 4.45
CA ILE A 132 9.03 -4.69 3.44
C ILE A 132 7.69 -4.09 3.01
N VAL A 133 7.74 -2.83 2.57
CA VAL A 133 6.57 -2.11 2.06
C VAL A 133 6.41 -2.35 0.57
N VAL A 134 5.23 -2.83 0.18
CA VAL A 134 4.85 -3.07 -1.22
C VAL A 134 4.06 -1.88 -1.75
N GLY A 135 4.54 -1.29 -2.83
CA GLY A 135 3.90 -0.18 -3.51
C GLY A 135 2.72 -0.60 -4.39
N THR A 136 1.89 0.38 -4.70
CA THR A 136 0.66 0.22 -5.52
C THR A 136 0.66 1.10 -6.76
N GLY A 137 1.76 1.82 -7.03
CA GLY A 137 1.90 2.68 -8.19
C GLY A 137 1.94 1.88 -9.50
N ASN A 138 1.27 2.39 -10.53
CA ASN A 138 1.26 1.82 -11.87
C ASN A 138 2.08 2.69 -12.84
N LYS A 139 2.37 2.15 -14.03
CA LYS A 139 3.21 2.81 -15.04
C LYS A 139 2.69 4.19 -15.45
N VAL A 140 1.38 4.32 -15.61
CA VAL A 140 0.77 5.57 -16.11
C VAL A 140 0.85 6.67 -15.07
N GLU A 141 0.55 6.35 -13.81
CA GLU A 141 0.55 7.32 -12.71
C GLU A 141 1.98 7.73 -12.33
N ASP A 142 2.89 6.80 -12.17
CA ASP A 142 4.25 7.07 -11.67
C ASP A 142 5.18 7.61 -12.77
N PHE A 143 5.17 7.01 -13.95
CA PHE A 143 6.13 7.34 -15.02
C PHE A 143 5.51 8.10 -16.20
N GLY A 144 4.20 7.97 -16.42
CA GLY A 144 3.51 8.69 -17.49
C GLY A 144 3.16 10.12 -17.09
N VAL A 145 2.42 10.28 -16.00
CA VAL A 145 1.91 11.58 -15.51
C VAL A 145 2.75 12.16 -14.38
N GLY A 146 3.45 11.32 -13.63
CA GLY A 146 4.17 11.72 -12.43
C GLY A 146 3.24 12.07 -11.27
N PHE A 147 2.08 11.43 -11.20
CA PHE A 147 1.08 11.66 -10.18
C PHE A 147 1.33 10.77 -8.95
N TYR A 148 2.30 11.17 -8.15
CA TYR A 148 2.61 10.54 -6.87
C TYR A 148 3.20 11.56 -5.89
N THR A 149 3.11 11.27 -4.61
CA THR A 149 3.74 12.08 -3.56
C THR A 149 5.14 11.55 -3.25
N LYS A 150 6.15 12.38 -3.48
CA LYS A 150 7.53 12.09 -3.08
C LYS A 150 7.60 11.83 -1.56
N TYR A 151 8.18 10.71 -1.17
CA TYR A 151 8.21 10.22 0.21
C TYR A 151 6.81 9.99 0.83
N GLY A 152 5.80 9.77 0.01
CA GLY A 152 4.48 9.34 0.38
C GLY A 152 4.16 7.99 -0.27
N ASP A 153 3.18 7.95 -1.15
CA ASP A 153 2.83 6.76 -1.94
C ASP A 153 3.96 6.30 -2.90
N GLY A 154 4.87 7.22 -3.29
CA GLY A 154 6.13 6.88 -3.97
C GLY A 154 7.24 6.32 -3.07
N GLY A 155 7.08 6.36 -1.75
CA GLY A 155 8.04 5.82 -0.77
C GLY A 155 7.73 4.36 -0.43
N VAL A 156 8.32 3.41 -1.19
CA VAL A 156 8.09 1.97 -1.05
C VAL A 156 9.38 1.20 -1.29
N ASP A 157 9.44 -0.07 -0.85
CA ASP A 157 10.61 -0.93 -1.06
C ASP A 157 10.58 -1.64 -2.42
N ILE A 158 9.39 -2.06 -2.86
CA ILE A 158 9.17 -2.68 -4.17
C ILE A 158 7.88 -2.16 -4.81
N SER A 159 7.87 -2.10 -6.14
CA SER A 159 6.73 -1.61 -6.94
C SER A 159 6.31 -2.68 -7.98
N PRO A 160 5.54 -3.70 -7.59
CA PRO A 160 5.31 -4.89 -8.40
C PRO A 160 4.50 -4.64 -9.67
N ILE A 161 3.70 -3.58 -9.74
CA ILE A 161 2.88 -3.21 -10.89
C ILE A 161 3.36 -1.92 -11.61
N ALA A 162 4.55 -1.41 -11.25
CA ALA A 162 5.08 -0.17 -11.81
C ALA A 162 5.24 -0.20 -13.34
N ASP A 163 5.37 -1.38 -13.94
CA ASP A 163 5.47 -1.56 -15.40
C ASP A 163 4.14 -1.97 -16.06
N CYS A 164 3.06 -1.98 -15.28
CA CYS A 164 1.72 -2.31 -15.77
C CYS A 164 0.94 -1.04 -16.13
N ASN A 165 0.21 -1.09 -17.23
CA ASN A 165 -0.81 -0.08 -17.55
C ASN A 165 -2.06 -0.35 -16.70
N LYS A 166 -2.78 0.72 -16.45
CA LYS A 166 -4.07 0.65 -15.74
C LYS A 166 -5.15 0.03 -16.60
#